data_def1a094b0620aad9e4aef431d05bedc
#
_entry.id   def1a094b0620aad9e4aef431d05bedc
#
_cell.length_a   1.000
_cell.length_b   1.000
_cell.length_c   1.000
_cell.angle_alpha   90.00
_cell.angle_beta   90.00
_cell.angle_gamma   90.00
#
_symmetry.space_group_name_H-M   'P 1'
#
loop_
_entity.id
_entity.type
_entity.pdbx_description
1 polymer ?
#
loop_
_entity_poly.entity_id
_entity_poly.type
_entity_poly.pdbx_seq_one_letter_code
_entity_poly.pdbx_strand_id
1 'polypeptide(L)'
;MEEKLAIDGGMPVKTTKNPPMYPGGLEIGEEEKAEILDVLEHKYLFRYYGPSDAPSKVRQFEVEFAEKIGMNYALAVNSCTSALISSLVAVGVGPGDEVIVPGYTFFASCAAIVAAKAIPVIAEVDDSLTLDPVDFEKKITPRTKAVIPVHMRGVPCDMDRIMDIARKHNLKVVEDVAQACGGSYKGKRLGSFGDCNAFSLQYHKIITAGEGGVVLTNDQLLYDRAQAYHDTAACWRPDRFGLPRYEGEVFPGVNFRMSELHGAVALAQLRKLDRLLETMRSKKKRIKDQISDIPGITFRRLNDEAGDTAICLIFFLESPDLTKRFAEALNAEGVEAGCIYSKGVPDWHIYAHWKMIMDKVTATPEGCPYTCRFYTERGGNAQYSPDMCPQTLDYLSRSIHLDIPPQMTDEDCDLTAAAVRKVAKALL
;
A
#
# COMPACT_ATOMS: atom_id res chain seq x y z
N MET A 1 -25.50 -9.02 37.36
CA MET A 1 -24.19 -8.39 37.64
C MET A 1 -23.64 -7.97 36.30
N GLU A 2 -23.28 -6.72 36.09
CA GLU A 2 -22.58 -6.29 34.89
C GLU A 2 -21.26 -7.05 34.81
N GLU A 3 -20.95 -7.55 33.62
CA GLU A 3 -19.73 -8.28 33.38
C GLU A 3 -18.55 -7.30 33.41
N LYS A 4 -17.64 -7.45 34.38
CA LYS A 4 -16.53 -6.53 34.63
C LYS A 4 -15.50 -6.66 33.53
N LEU A 5 -15.00 -5.51 33.00
CA LEU A 5 -13.93 -5.52 31.99
C LEU A 5 -12.62 -6.12 32.55
N ALA A 6 -11.86 -6.79 31.72
CA ALA A 6 -10.57 -7.36 32.09
C ALA A 6 -9.57 -6.29 32.56
N ILE A 7 -9.57 -5.10 31.96
CA ILE A 7 -8.75 -3.97 32.40
C ILE A 7 -9.09 -3.50 33.83
N ASP A 8 -10.31 -3.74 34.29
CA ASP A 8 -10.76 -3.45 35.66
C ASP A 8 -10.66 -4.65 36.59
N GLY A 9 -10.04 -5.76 36.16
CA GLY A 9 -9.85 -7.00 36.96
C GLY A 9 -10.96 -8.05 36.76
N GLY A 10 -11.75 -7.98 35.67
CA GLY A 10 -12.61 -9.07 35.20
C GLY A 10 -11.82 -10.14 34.46
N MET A 11 -12.53 -11.21 34.03
CA MET A 11 -11.92 -12.23 33.16
C MET A 11 -11.89 -11.76 31.71
N PRO A 12 -10.78 -11.93 31.00
CA PRO A 12 -10.73 -11.62 29.58
C PRO A 12 -11.61 -12.56 28.76
N VAL A 13 -12.20 -12.06 27.70
CA VAL A 13 -13.00 -12.85 26.74
C VAL A 13 -12.11 -13.85 26.00
N LYS A 14 -10.91 -13.44 25.65
CA LYS A 14 -9.97 -14.25 24.87
C LYS A 14 -8.62 -14.37 25.61
N THR A 15 -8.17 -15.60 25.84
CA THR A 15 -6.90 -15.87 26.53
C THR A 15 -5.75 -16.23 25.59
N THR A 16 -6.07 -16.57 24.34
CA THR A 16 -5.09 -16.84 23.27
C THR A 16 -4.99 -15.63 22.36
N LYS A 17 -3.79 -15.31 21.89
CA LYS A 17 -3.59 -14.23 20.90
C LYS A 17 -4.11 -14.65 19.51
N ASN A 18 -4.61 -13.70 18.75
CA ASN A 18 -4.82 -13.90 17.31
C ASN A 18 -3.49 -14.17 16.59
N PRO A 19 -3.51 -14.91 15.47
CA PRO A 19 -2.34 -15.02 14.61
C PRO A 19 -1.81 -13.62 14.23
N PRO A 20 -0.50 -13.44 14.10
CA PRO A 20 0.06 -12.17 13.68
C PRO A 20 -0.27 -11.85 12.21
N MET A 21 -0.30 -10.57 11.85
CA MET A 21 -0.67 -10.12 10.50
C MET A 21 0.49 -10.28 9.51
N TYR A 22 0.75 -11.52 9.09
CA TYR A 22 1.67 -11.91 8.03
C TYR A 22 0.96 -12.83 7.01
N PRO A 23 -0.03 -12.34 6.25
CA PRO A 23 -0.93 -13.18 5.49
C PRO A 23 -0.21 -14.16 4.56
N GLY A 24 0.68 -13.65 3.69
CA GLY A 24 1.49 -14.49 2.81
C GLY A 24 2.64 -15.18 3.53
N GLY A 25 3.26 -14.51 4.51
CA GLY A 25 4.43 -15.03 5.21
C GLY A 25 4.16 -16.34 5.96
N LEU A 26 2.99 -16.46 6.58
CA LEU A 26 2.57 -17.69 7.29
C LEU A 26 2.05 -18.78 6.36
N GLU A 27 1.90 -18.51 5.06
CA GLU A 27 1.48 -19.46 4.03
C GLU A 27 2.67 -20.02 3.22
N ILE A 28 3.90 -19.66 3.59
CA ILE A 28 5.10 -20.25 2.96
C ILE A 28 5.14 -21.74 3.28
N GLY A 29 5.21 -22.58 2.22
CA GLY A 29 5.12 -24.02 2.32
C GLY A 29 5.95 -24.77 1.28
N GLU A 30 5.47 -25.93 0.87
CA GLU A 30 6.18 -26.80 -0.06
C GLU A 30 6.24 -26.22 -1.49
N GLU A 31 5.27 -25.40 -1.88
CA GLU A 31 5.25 -24.77 -3.19
C GLU A 31 6.41 -23.78 -3.36
N GLU A 32 6.65 -22.92 -2.36
CA GLU A 32 7.78 -21.98 -2.36
C GLU A 32 9.12 -22.73 -2.30
N LYS A 33 9.21 -23.80 -1.49
CA LYS A 33 10.40 -24.65 -1.42
C LYS A 33 10.72 -25.28 -2.78
N ALA A 34 9.73 -25.83 -3.47
CA ALA A 34 9.91 -26.44 -4.76
C ALA A 34 10.42 -25.44 -5.81
N GLU A 35 9.84 -24.25 -5.89
CA GLU A 35 10.25 -23.20 -6.83
C GLU A 35 11.67 -22.68 -6.52
N ILE A 36 12.07 -22.57 -5.23
CA ILE A 36 13.41 -22.18 -4.81
C ILE A 36 14.43 -23.28 -5.18
N LEU A 37 14.12 -24.54 -4.91
CA LEU A 37 15.02 -25.66 -5.22
C LEU A 37 15.28 -25.75 -6.72
N ASP A 38 14.26 -25.57 -7.56
CA ASP A 38 14.38 -25.52 -9.01
C ASP A 38 15.38 -24.44 -9.47
N VAL A 39 15.31 -23.24 -8.90
CA VAL A 39 16.28 -22.14 -9.15
C VAL A 39 17.71 -22.56 -8.78
N LEU A 40 17.89 -23.22 -7.64
CA LEU A 40 19.20 -23.62 -7.14
C LEU A 40 19.79 -24.78 -7.96
N GLU A 41 19.00 -25.75 -8.36
CA GLU A 41 19.40 -26.88 -9.21
C GLU A 41 19.89 -26.41 -10.58
N HIS A 42 19.19 -25.46 -11.18
CA HIS A 42 19.57 -24.87 -12.47
C HIS A 42 20.65 -23.80 -12.36
N LYS A 43 21.01 -23.34 -11.13
CA LYS A 43 22.00 -22.28 -10.87
C LYS A 43 21.67 -20.95 -11.59
N TYR A 44 20.40 -20.70 -11.88
CA TYR A 44 19.90 -19.54 -12.60
C TYR A 44 19.40 -18.49 -11.61
N LEU A 45 20.31 -17.63 -11.10
CA LEU A 45 20.03 -16.64 -10.05
C LEU A 45 19.73 -15.23 -10.57
N PHE A 46 20.25 -14.91 -11.77
CA PHE A 46 20.07 -13.61 -12.41
C PHE A 46 18.91 -13.66 -13.41
N ARG A 47 17.96 -12.75 -13.27
CA ARG A 47 16.66 -12.80 -13.98
C ARG A 47 16.69 -12.81 -15.52
N TYR A 48 17.79 -12.42 -16.14
CA TYR A 48 17.83 -12.23 -17.60
C TYR A 48 18.62 -13.31 -18.35
N TYR A 49 19.59 -13.95 -17.72
CA TYR A 49 20.33 -15.06 -18.28
C TYR A 49 21.04 -15.88 -17.19
N GLY A 50 21.35 -17.10 -17.51
CA GLY A 50 22.02 -18.02 -16.60
C GLY A 50 22.81 -19.10 -17.35
N PRO A 51 23.38 -20.06 -16.64
CA PRO A 51 24.15 -21.17 -17.24
C PRO A 51 23.29 -22.26 -17.87
N SER A 52 21.95 -22.17 -17.79
CA SER A 52 21.01 -23.12 -18.33
C SER A 52 19.87 -22.42 -19.10
N ASP A 53 19.12 -23.17 -19.89
CA ASP A 53 17.93 -22.69 -20.60
C ASP A 53 16.65 -22.80 -19.73
N ALA A 54 16.78 -22.91 -18.41
CA ALA A 54 15.64 -22.95 -17.50
C ALA A 54 14.80 -21.67 -17.61
N PRO A 55 13.49 -21.75 -17.53
CA PRO A 55 12.63 -20.59 -17.57
C PRO A 55 12.84 -19.70 -16.33
N SER A 56 13.00 -18.39 -16.52
CA SER A 56 13.08 -17.42 -15.42
C SER A 56 11.82 -17.42 -14.56
N LYS A 57 11.94 -17.60 -13.25
CA LYS A 57 10.83 -17.52 -12.29
C LYS A 57 10.28 -16.09 -12.20
N VAL A 58 11.18 -15.09 -12.24
CA VAL A 58 10.77 -13.68 -12.29
C VAL A 58 9.91 -13.42 -13.52
N ARG A 59 10.31 -13.93 -14.70
CA ARG A 59 9.53 -13.73 -15.93
C ARG A 59 8.18 -14.46 -15.87
N GLN A 60 8.12 -15.68 -15.36
CA GLN A 60 6.87 -16.39 -15.15
C GLN A 60 5.95 -15.62 -14.20
N PHE A 61 6.49 -15.15 -13.07
CA PHE A 61 5.75 -14.31 -12.13
C PHE A 61 5.20 -13.05 -12.79
N GLU A 62 6.00 -12.32 -13.57
CA GLU A 62 5.56 -11.10 -14.30
C GLU A 62 4.38 -11.39 -15.23
N VAL A 63 4.44 -12.47 -15.99
CA VAL A 63 3.38 -12.87 -16.92
C VAL A 63 2.10 -13.22 -16.16
N GLU A 64 2.18 -14.14 -15.17
CA GLU A 64 1.02 -14.55 -14.38
C GLU A 64 0.43 -13.37 -13.58
N PHE A 65 1.28 -12.44 -13.09
CA PHE A 65 0.82 -11.26 -12.35
C PHE A 65 0.08 -10.27 -13.26
N ALA A 66 0.63 -9.98 -14.44
CA ALA A 66 -0.01 -9.11 -15.42
C ALA A 66 -1.38 -9.67 -15.86
N GLU A 67 -1.45 -10.96 -16.16
CA GLU A 67 -2.69 -11.65 -16.51
C GLU A 67 -3.73 -11.58 -15.36
N LYS A 68 -3.30 -11.86 -14.12
CA LYS A 68 -4.18 -11.84 -12.94
C LYS A 68 -4.79 -10.47 -12.67
N ILE A 69 -4.06 -9.39 -12.93
CA ILE A 69 -4.54 -8.02 -12.76
C ILE A 69 -5.27 -7.50 -14.02
N GLY A 70 -5.03 -8.10 -15.18
CA GLY A 70 -5.60 -7.69 -16.47
C GLY A 70 -4.82 -6.53 -17.10
N MET A 71 -3.48 -6.57 -17.02
CA MET A 71 -2.57 -5.57 -17.57
C MET A 71 -1.63 -6.20 -18.61
N ASN A 72 -1.06 -5.37 -19.50
CA ASN A 72 -0.18 -5.85 -20.55
C ASN A 72 1.25 -6.12 -20.07
N TYR A 73 1.74 -5.29 -19.14
CA TYR A 73 3.14 -5.29 -18.74
C TYR A 73 3.29 -5.27 -17.24
N ALA A 74 4.09 -6.22 -16.72
CA ALA A 74 4.56 -6.25 -15.34
C ALA A 74 6.10 -6.24 -15.33
N LEU A 75 6.68 -5.48 -14.42
CA LEU A 75 8.12 -5.42 -14.16
C LEU A 75 8.34 -5.67 -12.68
N ALA A 76 8.93 -6.81 -12.34
CA ALA A 76 9.28 -7.14 -10.97
C ALA A 76 10.57 -6.42 -10.55
N VAL A 77 10.51 -5.78 -9.39
CA VAL A 77 11.60 -5.00 -8.78
C VAL A 77 11.83 -5.43 -7.33
N ASN A 78 12.93 -4.96 -6.72
CA ASN A 78 13.36 -5.42 -5.40
C ASN A 78 12.55 -4.86 -4.21
N SER A 79 11.66 -3.88 -4.43
CA SER A 79 10.76 -3.35 -3.39
C SER A 79 9.61 -2.54 -3.99
N CYS A 80 8.53 -2.31 -3.22
CA CYS A 80 7.46 -1.39 -3.63
C CYS A 80 7.96 0.05 -3.75
N THR A 81 8.88 0.49 -2.88
CA THR A 81 9.49 1.82 -2.98
C THR A 81 10.18 1.98 -4.33
N SER A 82 10.92 0.97 -4.77
CA SER A 82 11.52 0.94 -6.11
C SER A 82 10.48 0.95 -7.23
N ALA A 83 9.34 0.26 -7.04
CA ALA A 83 8.23 0.28 -7.99
C ALA A 83 7.61 1.68 -8.10
N LEU A 84 7.36 2.34 -6.97
CA LEU A 84 6.82 3.71 -6.92
C LEU A 84 7.76 4.71 -7.61
N ILE A 85 9.07 4.67 -7.27
CA ILE A 85 10.06 5.57 -7.91
C ILE A 85 10.11 5.32 -9.41
N SER A 86 10.18 4.04 -9.84
CA SER A 86 10.23 3.69 -11.26
C SER A 86 8.97 4.13 -12.00
N SER A 87 7.79 4.00 -11.38
CA SER A 87 6.50 4.44 -11.94
C SER A 87 6.46 5.96 -12.10
N LEU A 88 6.86 6.71 -11.06
CA LEU A 88 6.91 8.18 -11.12
C LEU A 88 7.87 8.68 -12.22
N VAL A 89 9.07 8.11 -12.29
CA VAL A 89 10.04 8.45 -13.34
C VAL A 89 9.53 8.05 -14.71
N ALA A 90 8.88 6.88 -14.84
CA ALA A 90 8.31 6.45 -16.12
C ALA A 90 7.26 7.42 -16.66
N VAL A 91 6.36 7.92 -15.80
CA VAL A 91 5.33 8.90 -16.19
C VAL A 91 5.89 10.33 -16.36
N GLY A 92 7.20 10.52 -16.20
CA GLY A 92 7.89 11.79 -16.45
C GLY A 92 7.86 12.77 -15.27
N VAL A 93 7.69 12.29 -14.05
CA VAL A 93 7.83 13.11 -12.84
C VAL A 93 9.31 13.38 -12.56
N GLY A 94 9.64 14.63 -12.21
CA GLY A 94 11.01 15.05 -11.96
C GLY A 94 11.14 16.42 -11.29
N PRO A 95 12.32 17.08 -11.42
CA PRO A 95 12.59 18.35 -10.79
C PRO A 95 11.59 19.45 -11.16
N GLY A 96 11.02 20.09 -10.15
CA GLY A 96 10.03 21.17 -10.31
C GLY A 96 8.59 20.72 -10.36
N ASP A 97 8.34 19.42 -10.37
CA ASP A 97 6.99 18.87 -10.34
C ASP A 97 6.48 18.64 -8.91
N GLU A 98 5.19 18.74 -8.73
CA GLU A 98 4.46 18.36 -7.52
C GLU A 98 3.70 17.05 -7.74
N VAL A 99 3.67 16.19 -6.72
CA VAL A 99 2.89 14.94 -6.71
C VAL A 99 2.01 14.91 -5.47
N ILE A 100 0.70 14.73 -5.67
CA ILE A 100 -0.26 14.67 -4.57
C ILE A 100 -0.29 13.26 -3.99
N VAL A 101 -0.26 13.16 -2.65
CA VAL A 101 -0.25 11.92 -1.87
C VAL A 101 -1.14 12.06 -0.64
N PRO A 102 -1.91 11.03 -0.21
CA PRO A 102 -2.75 11.13 0.98
C PRO A 102 -1.92 11.25 2.27
N GLY A 103 -2.46 11.95 3.26
CA GLY A 103 -1.86 12.11 4.59
C GLY A 103 -1.89 10.83 5.44
N TYR A 104 -2.58 9.79 5.01
CA TYR A 104 -2.58 8.47 5.60
C TYR A 104 -2.09 7.43 4.59
N THR A 105 -0.83 7.12 4.63
CA THR A 105 -0.12 6.09 3.84
C THR A 105 1.21 5.78 4.51
N PHE A 106 1.81 4.62 4.21
CA PHE A 106 3.18 4.37 4.64
C PHE A 106 4.13 5.38 4.00
N PHE A 107 5.11 5.86 4.76
CA PHE A 107 6.06 6.90 4.36
C PHE A 107 6.70 6.70 2.98
N ALA A 108 6.82 5.44 2.53
CA ALA A 108 7.43 5.11 1.24
C ALA A 108 6.74 5.80 0.04
N SER A 109 5.41 6.02 0.08
CA SER A 109 4.70 6.74 -0.99
C SER A 109 5.21 8.17 -1.12
N CYS A 110 5.40 8.86 0.01
CA CYS A 110 5.97 10.22 0.05
C CYS A 110 7.48 10.23 -0.28
N ALA A 111 8.24 9.29 0.28
CA ALA A 111 9.68 9.18 0.05
C ALA A 111 10.01 8.92 -1.43
N ALA A 112 9.18 8.15 -2.13
CA ALA A 112 9.34 7.89 -3.56
C ALA A 112 9.21 9.18 -4.41
N ILE A 113 8.35 10.11 -4.02
CA ILE A 113 8.21 11.42 -4.67
C ILE A 113 9.51 12.22 -4.54
N VAL A 114 10.06 12.30 -3.31
CA VAL A 114 11.34 13.00 -3.06
C VAL A 114 12.49 12.32 -3.80
N ALA A 115 12.52 10.99 -3.83
CA ALA A 115 13.52 10.23 -4.59
C ALA A 115 13.43 10.45 -6.10
N ALA A 116 12.22 10.66 -6.65
CA ALA A 116 11.98 11.07 -8.02
C ALA A 116 12.31 12.55 -8.28
N LYS A 117 12.86 13.28 -7.30
CA LYS A 117 13.23 14.72 -7.33
C LYS A 117 12.02 15.66 -7.43
N ALA A 118 10.83 15.18 -7.09
CA ALA A 118 9.60 15.96 -7.07
C ALA A 118 9.21 16.38 -5.63
N ILE A 119 8.21 17.22 -5.52
CA ILE A 119 7.72 17.79 -4.27
C ILE A 119 6.42 17.08 -3.85
N PRO A 120 6.35 16.45 -2.68
CA PRO A 120 5.11 15.88 -2.18
C PRO A 120 4.12 16.98 -1.76
N VAL A 121 2.87 16.84 -2.21
CA VAL A 121 1.74 17.66 -1.75
C VAL A 121 0.80 16.76 -0.99
N ILE A 122 0.69 16.98 0.32
CA ILE A 122 -0.08 16.11 1.21
C ILE A 122 -1.55 16.54 1.18
N ALA A 123 -2.45 15.60 0.91
CA ALA A 123 -3.90 15.81 0.86
C ALA A 123 -4.63 15.01 1.95
N GLU A 124 -5.82 15.47 2.29
CA GLU A 124 -6.71 14.81 3.25
C GLU A 124 -7.11 13.40 2.81
N VAL A 125 -7.49 12.59 3.77
CA VAL A 125 -8.32 11.41 3.55
C VAL A 125 -9.75 11.69 4.00
N ASP A 126 -10.72 10.99 3.41
CA ASP A 126 -12.11 11.04 3.83
C ASP A 126 -12.46 9.89 4.81
N ASP A 127 -13.74 9.67 5.10
CA ASP A 127 -14.22 8.61 5.99
C ASP A 127 -13.96 7.18 5.49
N SER A 128 -13.49 7.04 4.24
CA SER A 128 -12.94 5.78 3.73
C SER A 128 -11.47 5.56 4.13
N LEU A 129 -10.83 6.53 4.77
CA LEU A 129 -9.38 6.56 5.06
C LEU A 129 -8.52 6.35 3.80
N THR A 130 -9.06 6.73 2.62
CA THR A 130 -8.31 6.86 1.37
C THR A 130 -8.31 8.31 0.91
N LEU A 131 -7.55 8.64 -0.13
CA LEU A 131 -7.45 10.01 -0.65
C LEU A 131 -8.84 10.64 -0.84
N ASP A 132 -9.08 11.80 -0.20
CA ASP A 132 -10.29 12.60 -0.41
C ASP A 132 -10.26 13.27 -1.79
N PRO A 133 -11.15 12.90 -2.73
CA PRO A 133 -11.17 13.51 -4.05
C PRO A 133 -11.44 15.01 -4.05
N VAL A 134 -12.15 15.52 -3.03
CA VAL A 134 -12.44 16.95 -2.91
C VAL A 134 -11.19 17.74 -2.55
N ASP A 135 -10.42 17.26 -1.57
CA ASP A 135 -9.17 17.91 -1.19
C ASP A 135 -8.09 17.68 -2.24
N PHE A 136 -8.05 16.51 -2.88
CA PHE A 136 -7.19 16.26 -4.03
C PHE A 136 -7.34 17.35 -5.09
N GLU A 137 -8.56 17.65 -5.53
CA GLU A 137 -8.80 18.67 -6.57
C GLU A 137 -8.38 20.06 -6.11
N LYS A 138 -8.63 20.42 -4.83
CA LYS A 138 -8.21 21.72 -4.24
C LYS A 138 -6.70 21.89 -4.17
N LYS A 139 -5.93 20.81 -4.03
CA LYS A 139 -4.46 20.83 -3.90
C LYS A 139 -3.74 20.93 -5.23
N ILE A 140 -4.45 20.85 -6.37
CA ILE A 140 -3.84 20.93 -7.71
C ILE A 140 -3.32 22.34 -7.96
N THR A 141 -2.07 22.42 -8.43
CA THR A 141 -1.40 23.64 -8.86
C THR A 141 -0.90 23.49 -10.31
N PRO A 142 -0.44 24.55 -10.96
CA PRO A 142 0.20 24.46 -12.28
C PRO A 142 1.49 23.58 -12.31
N ARG A 143 2.01 23.17 -11.17
CA ARG A 143 3.19 22.30 -11.04
C ARG A 143 2.81 20.85 -10.78
N THR A 144 1.55 20.58 -10.44
CA THR A 144 1.09 19.22 -10.19
C THR A 144 1.21 18.37 -11.45
N LYS A 145 1.97 17.30 -11.37
CA LYS A 145 2.24 16.36 -12.47
C LYS A 145 1.50 15.05 -12.30
N ALA A 146 1.39 14.57 -11.05
CA ALA A 146 0.80 13.27 -10.77
C ALA A 146 0.08 13.24 -9.42
N VAL A 147 -0.71 12.19 -9.22
CA VAL A 147 -1.32 11.81 -7.95
C VAL A 147 -1.01 10.35 -7.65
N ILE A 148 -0.79 10.04 -6.36
CA ILE A 148 -0.65 8.67 -5.87
C ILE A 148 -1.88 8.34 -5.01
N PRO A 149 -2.96 7.79 -5.57
CA PRO A 149 -4.02 7.18 -4.76
C PRO A 149 -3.48 5.93 -4.08
N VAL A 150 -3.63 5.83 -2.76
CA VAL A 150 -3.19 4.69 -1.95
C VAL A 150 -4.40 3.91 -1.48
N HIS A 151 -4.48 2.64 -1.86
CA HIS A 151 -5.56 1.74 -1.42
C HIS A 151 -5.29 1.25 0.00
N MET A 152 -5.46 2.20 0.94
CA MET A 152 -4.99 2.06 2.31
C MET A 152 -5.77 1.01 3.10
N ARG A 153 -5.05 0.11 3.78
CA ARG A 153 -5.62 -0.98 4.59
C ARG A 153 -6.61 -1.84 3.80
N GLY A 154 -6.30 -2.08 2.51
CA GLY A 154 -7.02 -3.01 1.65
C GLY A 154 -8.28 -2.45 0.98
N VAL A 155 -8.69 -1.23 1.29
CA VAL A 155 -9.90 -0.62 0.74
C VAL A 155 -9.57 0.20 -0.51
N PRO A 156 -10.29 0.02 -1.62
CA PRO A 156 -10.10 0.81 -2.83
C PRO A 156 -10.40 2.29 -2.60
N CYS A 157 -9.63 3.17 -3.21
CA CYS A 157 -9.98 4.59 -3.36
C CYS A 157 -11.26 4.75 -4.20
N ASP A 158 -11.89 5.93 -4.14
CA ASP A 158 -12.94 6.32 -5.11
C ASP A 158 -12.29 6.61 -6.48
N MET A 159 -12.02 5.52 -7.21
CA MET A 159 -11.25 5.61 -8.45
C MET A 159 -12.00 6.37 -9.54
N ASP A 160 -13.32 6.33 -9.58
CA ASP A 160 -14.08 7.09 -10.58
C ASP A 160 -13.82 8.59 -10.43
N ARG A 161 -14.00 9.13 -9.22
CA ARG A 161 -13.78 10.56 -8.97
C ARG A 161 -12.32 10.97 -9.14
N ILE A 162 -11.38 10.14 -8.67
CA ILE A 162 -9.94 10.41 -8.81
C ILE A 162 -9.54 10.45 -10.29
N MET A 163 -9.99 9.46 -11.08
CA MET A 163 -9.68 9.41 -12.51
C MET A 163 -10.32 10.55 -13.30
N ASP A 164 -11.54 10.97 -12.93
CA ASP A 164 -12.23 12.11 -13.56
C ASP A 164 -11.47 13.42 -13.30
N ILE A 165 -11.03 13.66 -12.07
CA ILE A 165 -10.21 14.82 -11.71
C ILE A 165 -8.86 14.77 -12.44
N ALA A 166 -8.18 13.64 -12.42
CA ALA A 166 -6.90 13.48 -13.08
C ALA A 166 -6.99 13.77 -14.59
N ARG A 167 -8.02 13.26 -15.26
CA ARG A 167 -8.30 13.56 -16.69
C ARG A 167 -8.58 15.04 -16.95
N LYS A 168 -9.44 15.64 -16.11
CA LYS A 168 -9.80 17.07 -16.20
C LYS A 168 -8.56 17.98 -16.12
N HIS A 169 -7.60 17.63 -15.28
CA HIS A 169 -6.39 18.42 -15.04
C HIS A 169 -5.14 17.88 -15.76
N ASN A 170 -5.30 16.88 -16.64
CA ASN A 170 -4.20 16.22 -17.36
C ASN A 170 -3.07 15.72 -16.44
N LEU A 171 -3.42 15.11 -15.33
CA LEU A 171 -2.50 14.54 -14.35
C LEU A 171 -2.26 13.05 -14.61
N LYS A 172 -1.06 12.60 -14.29
CA LYS A 172 -0.72 11.18 -14.26
C LYS A 172 -1.20 10.54 -12.95
N VAL A 173 -1.62 9.27 -13.03
CA VAL A 173 -2.07 8.50 -11.87
C VAL A 173 -1.14 7.31 -11.65
N VAL A 174 -0.56 7.23 -10.44
CA VAL A 174 0.28 6.11 -10.00
C VAL A 174 -0.42 5.45 -8.80
N GLU A 175 -1.12 4.33 -9.03
CA GLU A 175 -1.78 3.63 -7.92
C GLU A 175 -0.73 2.99 -7.00
N ASP A 176 -0.84 3.24 -5.70
CA ASP A 176 -0.13 2.48 -4.67
C ASP A 176 -1.04 1.38 -4.12
N VAL A 177 -0.75 0.15 -4.55
CA VAL A 177 -1.52 -1.06 -4.22
C VAL A 177 -0.79 -1.92 -3.16
N ALA A 178 0.19 -1.34 -2.46
CA ALA A 178 1.04 -2.05 -1.50
C ALA A 178 0.27 -2.77 -0.38
N GLN A 179 -0.94 -2.33 -0.05
CA GLN A 179 -1.78 -2.93 0.99
C GLN A 179 -3.08 -3.54 0.44
N ALA A 180 -3.25 -3.59 -0.88
CA ALA A 180 -4.51 -4.01 -1.49
C ALA A 180 -4.32 -4.95 -2.70
N CYS A 181 -3.24 -5.74 -2.71
CA CYS A 181 -2.98 -6.70 -3.78
C CYS A 181 -4.16 -7.66 -3.95
N GLY A 182 -4.70 -7.74 -5.19
CA GLY A 182 -5.86 -8.57 -5.51
C GLY A 182 -7.22 -7.95 -5.18
N GLY A 183 -7.26 -6.74 -4.59
CA GLY A 183 -8.50 -5.96 -4.46
C GLY A 183 -9.05 -5.51 -5.81
N SER A 184 -10.27 -4.96 -5.79
CA SER A 184 -10.91 -4.45 -7.00
C SER A 184 -11.73 -3.19 -6.71
N TYR A 185 -12.10 -2.47 -7.76
CA TYR A 185 -13.07 -1.40 -7.69
C TYR A 185 -14.05 -1.57 -8.85
N LYS A 186 -15.34 -1.78 -8.52
CA LYS A 186 -16.42 -2.07 -9.48
C LYS A 186 -16.07 -3.21 -10.45
N GLY A 187 -15.50 -4.29 -9.88
CA GLY A 187 -15.14 -5.50 -10.61
C GLY A 187 -13.82 -5.44 -11.39
N LYS A 188 -13.15 -4.28 -11.46
CA LYS A 188 -11.85 -4.13 -12.10
C LYS A 188 -10.74 -4.16 -11.04
N ARG A 189 -9.68 -4.95 -11.24
CA ARG A 189 -8.59 -5.11 -10.28
C ARG A 189 -7.87 -3.77 -10.00
N LEU A 190 -7.52 -3.53 -8.74
CA LEU A 190 -6.67 -2.40 -8.34
C LEU A 190 -5.29 -2.53 -8.98
N GLY A 191 -4.68 -1.40 -9.31
CA GLY A 191 -3.44 -1.33 -10.08
C GLY A 191 -3.65 -1.43 -11.58
N SER A 192 -4.89 -1.30 -12.07
CA SER A 192 -5.21 -1.28 -13.49
C SER A 192 -5.90 0.01 -13.96
N PHE A 193 -6.09 0.98 -13.06
CA PHE A 193 -6.72 2.27 -13.37
C PHE A 193 -5.71 3.33 -13.77
N GLY A 194 -4.58 3.41 -13.06
CA GLY A 194 -3.55 4.42 -13.29
C GLY A 194 -2.69 4.18 -14.52
N ASP A 195 -1.87 5.19 -14.87
CA ASP A 195 -0.91 5.13 -15.98
C ASP A 195 0.22 4.12 -15.71
N CYS A 196 0.72 4.09 -14.46
CA CYS A 196 1.80 3.19 -14.02
C CYS A 196 1.62 2.92 -12.52
N ASN A 197 1.62 1.67 -12.09
CA ASN A 197 1.09 1.29 -10.80
C ASN A 197 2.09 0.44 -10.01
N ALA A 198 2.06 0.50 -8.67
CA ALA A 198 3.05 -0.12 -7.80
C ALA A 198 2.44 -1.10 -6.79
N PHE A 199 3.07 -2.26 -6.65
CA PHE A 199 2.68 -3.30 -5.69
C PHE A 199 3.86 -3.65 -4.77
N SER A 200 3.53 -4.17 -3.58
CA SER A 200 4.50 -4.63 -2.59
C SER A 200 4.42 -6.14 -2.39
N LEU A 201 5.59 -6.77 -2.31
CA LEU A 201 5.78 -8.16 -1.92
C LEU A 201 6.62 -8.27 -0.63
N GLN A 202 6.64 -7.19 0.18
CA GLN A 202 7.32 -7.18 1.46
C GLN A 202 6.62 -8.15 2.44
N TYR A 203 7.32 -8.63 3.46
CA TYR A 203 6.92 -9.75 4.34
C TYR A 203 5.52 -9.62 4.98
N HIS A 204 5.05 -8.40 5.29
CA HIS A 204 3.71 -8.16 5.88
C HIS A 204 2.56 -8.11 4.85
N LYS A 205 2.81 -8.38 3.57
CA LYS A 205 1.79 -8.20 2.51
C LYS A 205 0.95 -9.46 2.31
N ILE A 206 -0.17 -9.30 1.59
CA ILE A 206 -1.12 -10.38 1.31
C ILE A 206 -0.42 -11.56 0.64
N ILE A 207 0.47 -11.28 -0.30
CA ILE A 207 1.45 -12.21 -0.86
C ILE A 207 2.85 -11.61 -0.70
N THR A 208 3.86 -12.44 -0.51
CA THR A 208 5.20 -11.97 -0.19
C THR A 208 6.31 -12.72 -0.92
N ALA A 209 7.43 -12.05 -1.14
CA ALA A 209 8.73 -12.65 -1.49
C ALA A 209 9.81 -12.33 -0.42
N GLY A 210 9.37 -11.90 0.80
CA GLY A 210 10.24 -11.31 1.82
C GLY A 210 10.48 -9.84 1.54
N GLU A 211 11.09 -9.52 0.42
CA GLU A 211 11.19 -8.20 -0.19
C GLU A 211 10.86 -8.31 -1.69
N GLY A 212 10.26 -7.26 -2.25
CA GLY A 212 9.90 -7.19 -3.66
C GLY A 212 8.81 -6.16 -3.95
N GLY A 213 8.64 -5.90 -5.23
CA GLY A 213 7.58 -5.05 -5.76
C GLY A 213 7.33 -5.32 -7.23
N VAL A 214 6.26 -4.75 -7.76
CA VAL A 214 5.90 -4.86 -9.18
C VAL A 214 5.46 -3.51 -9.69
N VAL A 215 5.96 -3.11 -10.85
CA VAL A 215 5.43 -2.02 -11.67
C VAL A 215 4.45 -2.61 -12.67
N LEU A 216 3.25 -2.04 -12.81
CA LEU A 216 2.25 -2.45 -13.81
C LEU A 216 1.85 -1.28 -14.69
N THR A 217 1.76 -1.51 -15.99
CA THR A 217 1.25 -0.54 -16.96
C THR A 217 0.69 -1.23 -18.21
N ASN A 218 -0.19 -0.53 -18.96
CA ASN A 218 -0.64 -0.95 -20.29
C ASN A 218 0.13 -0.22 -21.42
N ASP A 219 0.94 0.76 -21.07
CA ASP A 219 1.68 1.60 -22.02
C ASP A 219 3.10 1.06 -22.22
N GLN A 220 3.44 0.71 -23.47
CA GLN A 220 4.77 0.19 -23.82
C GLN A 220 5.88 1.20 -23.51
N LEU A 221 5.66 2.51 -23.75
CA LEU A 221 6.65 3.53 -23.46
C LEU A 221 6.93 3.61 -21.95
N LEU A 222 5.88 3.60 -21.11
CA LEU A 222 6.04 3.65 -19.66
C LEU A 222 6.74 2.37 -19.14
N TYR A 223 6.43 1.22 -19.73
CA TYR A 223 7.12 -0.03 -19.39
C TYR A 223 8.61 0.05 -19.73
N ASP A 224 8.98 0.47 -20.95
CA ASP A 224 10.37 0.58 -21.38
C ASP A 224 11.15 1.60 -20.54
N ARG A 225 10.51 2.73 -20.19
CA ARG A 225 11.11 3.73 -19.28
C ARG A 225 11.31 3.20 -17.87
N ALA A 226 10.33 2.47 -17.32
CA ALA A 226 10.48 1.81 -16.01
C ALA A 226 11.60 0.76 -16.07
N GLN A 227 11.66 -0.02 -17.16
CA GLN A 227 12.70 -1.02 -17.38
C GLN A 227 14.09 -0.40 -17.48
N ALA A 228 14.24 0.69 -18.23
CA ALA A 228 15.50 1.42 -18.32
C ALA A 228 15.93 1.99 -16.96
N TYR A 229 15.00 2.56 -16.20
CA TYR A 229 15.31 3.13 -14.90
C TYR A 229 15.70 2.06 -13.87
N HIS A 230 14.99 0.92 -13.82
CA HIS A 230 15.27 -0.13 -12.83
C HIS A 230 16.56 -0.89 -13.08
N ASP A 231 17.18 -0.77 -14.25
CA ASP A 231 18.38 -1.54 -14.60
C ASP A 231 19.43 -0.74 -15.41
N THR A 232 19.84 0.41 -14.86
CA THR A 232 20.99 1.20 -15.38
C THR A 232 20.96 1.50 -16.89
N ALA A 233 19.77 1.77 -17.42
CA ALA A 233 19.45 1.99 -18.84
C ALA A 233 19.29 0.72 -19.70
N ALA A 234 19.38 -0.50 -19.15
CA ALA A 234 19.14 -1.72 -19.91
C ALA A 234 17.66 -1.99 -20.15
N CYS A 235 17.29 -2.30 -21.38
CA CYS A 235 15.90 -2.65 -21.72
C CYS A 235 15.67 -4.14 -21.95
N TRP A 236 16.70 -4.97 -21.85
CA TRP A 236 16.67 -6.44 -21.91
C TRP A 236 15.79 -7.05 -23.00
N ARG A 237 15.79 -6.43 -24.17
CA ARG A 237 15.22 -6.93 -25.41
C ARG A 237 16.32 -7.48 -26.32
N PRO A 238 16.03 -8.21 -27.39
CA PRO A 238 17.07 -8.77 -28.29
C PRO A 238 18.07 -7.73 -28.78
N ASP A 239 17.63 -6.49 -28.98
CA ASP A 239 18.44 -5.34 -29.45
C ASP A 239 18.81 -4.36 -28.31
N ARG A 240 18.93 -4.82 -27.07
CA ARG A 240 19.13 -3.99 -25.87
C ARG A 240 20.26 -2.97 -25.93
N PHE A 241 21.25 -3.19 -26.78
CA PHE A 241 22.37 -2.27 -27.05
C PHE A 241 22.18 -1.47 -28.36
N GLY A 242 21.03 -1.64 -29.02
CA GLY A 242 20.65 -0.84 -30.17
C GLY A 242 20.29 0.59 -29.81
N LEU A 243 20.12 1.42 -30.81
CA LEU A 243 19.63 2.79 -30.64
C LEU A 243 18.23 2.78 -29.99
N PRO A 244 17.90 3.81 -29.18
CA PRO A 244 16.53 4.01 -28.72
C PRO A 244 15.55 4.03 -29.89
N ARG A 245 14.39 3.38 -29.72
CA ARG A 245 13.32 3.34 -30.73
C ARG A 245 12.57 4.68 -30.82
N TYR A 246 12.58 5.45 -29.73
CA TYR A 246 11.98 6.78 -29.62
C TYR A 246 12.71 7.62 -28.58
N GLU A 247 12.54 8.94 -28.66
CA GLU A 247 13.14 9.89 -27.72
C GLU A 247 12.65 9.64 -26.28
N GLY A 248 13.58 9.62 -25.32
CA GLY A 248 13.28 9.44 -23.90
C GLY A 248 12.96 7.98 -23.47
N GLU A 249 13.13 7.00 -24.38
CA GLU A 249 12.99 5.59 -24.04
C GLU A 249 14.07 5.13 -23.06
N VAL A 250 15.32 5.49 -23.33
CA VAL A 250 16.50 5.04 -22.58
C VAL A 250 17.20 6.23 -21.93
N PHE A 251 17.45 6.13 -20.63
CA PHE A 251 18.17 7.11 -19.83
C PHE A 251 18.84 6.43 -18.62
N PRO A 252 19.88 7.03 -18.01
CA PRO A 252 20.53 6.45 -16.84
C PRO A 252 19.57 6.21 -15.70
N GLY A 253 19.60 5.01 -15.14
CA GLY A 253 18.78 4.60 -13.99
C GLY A 253 19.63 4.00 -12.87
N VAL A 254 19.00 3.19 -12.05
CA VAL A 254 19.57 2.51 -10.88
C VAL A 254 19.40 1.00 -10.99
N ASN A 255 19.87 0.23 -10.01
CA ASN A 255 19.66 -1.20 -9.96
C ASN A 255 18.58 -1.56 -8.93
N PHE A 256 17.38 -1.87 -9.43
CA PHE A 256 16.24 -2.34 -8.66
C PHE A 256 15.79 -3.77 -9.08
N ARG A 257 16.65 -4.52 -9.73
CA ARG A 257 16.32 -5.87 -10.21
C ARG A 257 15.89 -6.82 -9.09
N MET A 258 14.85 -7.60 -9.35
CA MET A 258 14.48 -8.76 -8.52
C MET A 258 15.36 -9.96 -8.89
N SER A 259 15.80 -10.76 -7.92
CA SER A 259 16.52 -12.02 -8.17
C SER A 259 15.55 -13.17 -8.46
N GLU A 260 16.03 -14.24 -9.09
CA GLU A 260 15.23 -15.45 -9.36
C GLU A 260 14.73 -16.13 -8.07
N LEU A 261 15.48 -16.05 -6.96
CA LEU A 261 15.02 -16.58 -5.67
C LEU A 261 13.77 -15.86 -5.15
N HIS A 262 13.74 -14.51 -5.25
CA HIS A 262 12.55 -13.75 -4.90
C HIS A 262 11.41 -14.03 -5.89
N GLY A 263 11.72 -14.15 -7.19
CA GLY A 263 10.75 -14.50 -8.22
C GLY A 263 10.10 -15.85 -7.99
N ALA A 264 10.87 -16.85 -7.56
CA ALA A 264 10.37 -18.18 -7.21
C ALA A 264 9.33 -18.14 -6.08
N VAL A 265 9.66 -17.44 -4.99
CA VAL A 265 8.73 -17.26 -3.87
C VAL A 265 7.49 -16.48 -4.32
N ALA A 266 7.67 -15.36 -5.03
CA ALA A 266 6.58 -14.52 -5.52
C ALA A 266 5.61 -15.30 -6.43
N LEU A 267 6.13 -16.17 -7.29
CA LEU A 267 5.35 -17.01 -8.21
C LEU A 267 4.44 -17.98 -7.45
N ALA A 268 4.98 -18.72 -6.49
CA ALA A 268 4.20 -19.63 -5.65
C ALA A 268 3.14 -18.88 -4.83
N GLN A 269 3.52 -17.74 -4.23
CA GLN A 269 2.61 -16.89 -3.44
C GLN A 269 1.49 -16.29 -4.28
N LEU A 270 1.76 -15.86 -5.52
CA LEU A 270 0.74 -15.31 -6.43
C LEU A 270 -0.40 -16.30 -6.66
N ARG A 271 -0.07 -17.58 -6.79
CA ARG A 271 -1.05 -18.66 -7.01
C ARG A 271 -1.97 -18.90 -5.81
N LYS A 272 -1.59 -18.43 -4.60
CA LYS A 272 -2.38 -18.51 -3.36
C LYS A 272 -3.29 -17.27 -3.15
N LEU A 273 -3.11 -16.19 -3.91
CA LEU A 273 -3.73 -14.88 -3.67
C LEU A 273 -5.25 -14.95 -3.50
N ASP A 274 -5.96 -15.57 -4.42
CA ASP A 274 -7.44 -15.55 -4.40
C ASP A 274 -7.99 -16.31 -3.19
N ARG A 275 -7.39 -17.45 -2.79
CA ARG A 275 -7.73 -18.19 -1.58
C ARG A 275 -7.53 -17.35 -0.31
N LEU A 276 -6.41 -16.61 -0.22
CA LEU A 276 -6.13 -15.74 0.92
C LEU A 276 -7.17 -14.62 1.04
N LEU A 277 -7.53 -13.98 -0.08
CA LEU A 277 -8.56 -12.93 -0.11
C LEU A 277 -9.94 -13.46 0.33
N GLU A 278 -10.35 -14.60 -0.20
CA GLU A 278 -11.63 -15.22 0.17
C GLU A 278 -11.68 -15.53 1.67
N THR A 279 -10.61 -16.09 2.20
CA THR A 279 -10.49 -16.40 3.64
C THR A 279 -10.61 -15.13 4.48
N MET A 280 -9.86 -14.08 4.19
CA MET A 280 -9.91 -12.81 4.95
C MET A 280 -11.29 -12.14 4.85
N ARG A 281 -11.92 -12.15 3.67
CA ARG A 281 -13.28 -11.60 3.47
C ARG A 281 -14.31 -12.33 4.32
N SER A 282 -14.26 -13.66 4.36
CA SER A 282 -15.15 -14.48 5.20
C SER A 282 -14.97 -14.15 6.69
N LYS A 283 -13.72 -14.05 7.17
CA LYS A 283 -13.41 -13.70 8.57
C LYS A 283 -13.87 -12.29 8.94
N LYS A 284 -13.55 -11.31 8.13
CA LYS A 284 -13.99 -9.92 8.33
C LYS A 284 -15.51 -9.81 8.38
N LYS A 285 -16.19 -10.48 7.45
CA LYS A 285 -17.65 -10.50 7.41
C LYS A 285 -18.22 -11.12 8.69
N ARG A 286 -17.67 -12.27 9.15
CA ARG A 286 -18.12 -12.95 10.36
C ARG A 286 -18.03 -12.06 11.60
N ILE A 287 -16.95 -11.30 11.75
CA ILE A 287 -16.80 -10.34 12.87
C ILE A 287 -17.77 -9.17 12.68
N LYS A 288 -17.79 -8.54 11.50
CA LYS A 288 -18.61 -7.35 11.20
C LYS A 288 -20.10 -7.62 11.46
N ASP A 289 -20.62 -8.75 10.96
CA ASP A 289 -22.04 -9.11 11.12
C ASP A 289 -22.45 -9.18 12.59
N GLN A 290 -21.56 -9.66 13.47
CA GLN A 290 -21.82 -9.81 14.90
C GLN A 290 -21.72 -8.50 15.71
N ILE A 291 -21.18 -7.42 15.15
CA ILE A 291 -21.00 -6.14 15.85
C ILE A 291 -21.67 -4.96 15.14
N SER A 292 -22.38 -5.21 14.04
CA SER A 292 -22.98 -4.16 13.19
C SER A 292 -24.18 -3.44 13.84
N ASP A 293 -24.79 -4.03 14.84
CA ASP A 293 -25.93 -3.50 15.58
C ASP A 293 -25.56 -2.70 16.84
N ILE A 294 -24.25 -2.55 17.12
CA ILE A 294 -23.78 -1.85 18.33
C ILE A 294 -23.90 -0.34 18.13
N PRO A 295 -24.75 0.36 18.93
CA PRO A 295 -24.82 1.81 18.89
C PRO A 295 -23.47 2.46 19.24
N GLY A 296 -23.13 3.59 18.60
CA GLY A 296 -21.88 4.31 18.85
C GLY A 296 -20.68 3.80 18.06
N ILE A 297 -20.81 2.70 17.32
CA ILE A 297 -19.81 2.23 16.35
C ILE A 297 -20.22 2.67 14.93
N THR A 298 -19.36 3.40 14.25
CA THR A 298 -19.53 3.77 12.83
C THR A 298 -18.44 3.11 12.01
N PHE A 299 -18.79 2.19 11.11
CA PHE A 299 -17.80 1.53 10.26
C PHE A 299 -17.20 2.49 9.24
N ARG A 300 -15.91 2.29 8.94
CA ARG A 300 -15.22 2.91 7.82
C ARG A 300 -16.03 2.71 6.54
N ARG A 301 -16.25 3.78 5.78
CA ARG A 301 -16.91 3.69 4.48
C ARG A 301 -16.04 2.90 3.50
N LEU A 302 -16.65 1.98 2.78
CA LEU A 302 -16.01 1.20 1.71
C LEU A 302 -16.48 1.75 0.35
N ASN A 303 -15.58 2.25 -0.46
CA ASN A 303 -15.89 2.75 -1.80
C ASN A 303 -16.39 1.63 -2.75
N ASP A 304 -15.97 0.39 -2.46
CA ASP A 304 -16.51 -0.84 -3.04
C ASP A 304 -16.32 -1.98 -2.04
N GLU A 305 -17.43 -2.46 -1.46
CA GLU A 305 -17.37 -3.53 -0.44
C GLU A 305 -16.88 -4.86 -1.04
N ALA A 306 -17.27 -5.17 -2.27
CA ALA A 306 -16.83 -6.39 -2.97
C ALA A 306 -15.33 -6.35 -3.32
N GLY A 307 -14.78 -5.15 -3.47
CA GLY A 307 -13.40 -4.92 -3.84
C GLY A 307 -12.42 -4.89 -2.68
N ASP A 308 -12.90 -4.78 -1.44
CA ASP A 308 -12.06 -4.78 -0.23
C ASP A 308 -11.29 -6.10 -0.10
N THR A 309 -10.00 -6.02 0.19
CA THR A 309 -9.15 -7.21 0.46
C THR A 309 -9.37 -7.80 1.84
N ALA A 310 -10.06 -7.06 2.70
CA ALA A 310 -10.43 -7.47 4.06
C ALA A 310 -9.27 -7.70 5.05
N ILE A 311 -8.10 -7.11 4.79
CA ILE A 311 -6.95 -7.23 5.71
C ILE A 311 -7.17 -6.56 7.07
N CYS A 312 -8.18 -5.68 7.18
CA CYS A 312 -8.45 -4.94 8.40
C CYS A 312 -9.94 -4.56 8.49
N LEU A 313 -10.53 -4.68 9.68
CA LEU A 313 -11.82 -4.11 10.02
C LEU A 313 -11.59 -2.82 10.80
N ILE A 314 -12.14 -1.71 10.32
CA ILE A 314 -11.96 -0.38 10.94
C ILE A 314 -13.34 0.22 11.24
N PHE A 315 -13.46 0.79 12.43
CA PHE A 315 -14.61 1.58 12.84
C PHE A 315 -14.19 2.80 13.66
N PHE A 316 -15.07 3.80 13.66
CA PHE A 316 -14.88 5.06 14.38
C PHE A 316 -15.75 5.11 15.62
N LEU A 317 -15.23 5.77 16.66
CA LEU A 317 -15.95 6.14 17.87
C LEU A 317 -16.12 7.68 17.93
N GLU A 318 -16.89 8.15 18.91
CA GLU A 318 -17.28 9.57 19.02
C GLU A 318 -16.08 10.50 19.30
N SER A 319 -15.11 10.05 20.10
CA SER A 319 -13.98 10.90 20.52
C SER A 319 -12.65 10.16 20.62
N PRO A 320 -11.51 10.88 20.52
CA PRO A 320 -10.17 10.28 20.67
C PRO A 320 -9.95 9.61 22.04
N ASP A 321 -10.43 10.23 23.12
CA ASP A 321 -10.28 9.67 24.48
C ASP A 321 -11.04 8.37 24.64
N LEU A 322 -12.26 8.31 24.12
CA LEU A 322 -13.07 7.08 24.10
C LEU A 322 -12.38 6.01 23.26
N THR A 323 -11.83 6.37 22.09
CA THR A 323 -11.12 5.44 21.20
C THR A 323 -9.89 4.83 21.87
N LYS A 324 -9.10 5.64 22.54
CA LYS A 324 -7.94 5.19 23.32
C LYS A 324 -8.35 4.19 24.42
N ARG A 325 -9.35 4.56 25.24
CA ARG A 325 -9.87 3.72 26.31
C ARG A 325 -10.47 2.41 25.77
N PHE A 326 -11.18 2.48 24.66
CA PHE A 326 -11.77 1.32 24.00
C PHE A 326 -10.69 0.34 23.51
N ALA A 327 -9.63 0.86 22.87
CA ALA A 327 -8.49 0.05 22.42
C ALA A 327 -7.74 -0.60 23.60
N GLU A 328 -7.51 0.14 24.70
CA GLU A 328 -6.89 -0.39 25.92
C GLU A 328 -7.73 -1.52 26.53
N ALA A 329 -9.05 -1.33 26.58
CA ALA A 329 -9.97 -2.36 27.06
C ALA A 329 -9.99 -3.59 26.16
N LEU A 330 -10.04 -3.44 24.82
CA LEU A 330 -9.95 -4.57 23.89
C LEU A 330 -8.66 -5.36 24.04
N ASN A 331 -7.53 -4.68 24.19
CA ASN A 331 -6.23 -5.35 24.41
C ASN A 331 -6.24 -6.15 25.72
N ALA A 332 -6.86 -5.64 26.77
CA ALA A 332 -7.03 -6.37 28.02
C ALA A 332 -7.97 -7.58 27.89
N GLU A 333 -9.01 -7.50 27.01
CA GLU A 333 -9.88 -8.63 26.68
C GLU A 333 -9.21 -9.67 25.77
N GLY A 334 -7.94 -9.50 25.40
CA GLY A 334 -7.16 -10.41 24.57
C GLY A 334 -7.28 -10.21 23.07
N VAL A 335 -7.88 -9.09 22.63
CA VAL A 335 -8.01 -8.71 21.21
C VAL A 335 -7.09 -7.54 20.90
N GLU A 336 -6.06 -7.77 20.11
CA GLU A 336 -5.15 -6.72 19.69
C GLU A 336 -5.88 -5.69 18.83
N ALA A 337 -5.97 -4.46 19.33
CA ALA A 337 -6.63 -3.35 18.67
C ALA A 337 -5.68 -2.17 18.55
N GLY A 338 -5.58 -1.60 17.34
CA GLY A 338 -4.81 -0.39 17.09
C GLY A 338 -5.69 0.86 17.19
N CYS A 339 -5.23 1.87 17.95
CA CYS A 339 -5.69 3.26 17.81
C CYS A 339 -4.48 4.09 17.38
N ILE A 340 -4.29 4.20 16.08
CA ILE A 340 -2.99 4.55 15.47
C ILE A 340 -2.47 5.90 15.93
N TYR A 341 -3.26 6.96 15.80
CA TYR A 341 -2.82 8.32 16.11
C TYR A 341 -2.69 8.59 17.62
N SER A 342 -3.51 7.92 18.43
CA SER A 342 -3.57 8.14 19.87
C SER A 342 -2.55 7.34 20.68
N LYS A 343 -1.71 6.55 20.07
CA LYS A 343 -0.77 5.61 20.73
C LYS A 343 0.40 6.32 21.44
N GLY A 344 0.64 7.60 21.16
CA GLY A 344 1.79 8.36 21.69
C GLY A 344 3.15 7.91 21.14
N VAL A 345 3.15 7.00 20.15
CA VAL A 345 4.34 6.53 19.45
C VAL A 345 4.23 6.96 17.98
N PRO A 346 5.28 7.53 17.37
CA PRO A 346 5.24 7.89 15.97
C PRO A 346 4.90 6.67 15.09
N ASP A 347 3.89 6.82 14.23
CA ASP A 347 3.53 5.84 13.21
C ASP A 347 3.81 6.44 11.83
N TRP A 348 4.65 5.77 11.05
CA TRP A 348 5.08 6.24 9.74
C TRP A 348 4.00 6.13 8.65
N HIS A 349 2.81 5.69 8.99
CA HIS A 349 1.64 5.79 8.13
C HIS A 349 0.92 7.14 8.22
N ILE A 350 1.29 8.00 9.18
CA ILE A 350 0.64 9.28 9.44
C ILE A 350 1.58 10.42 9.08
N TYR A 351 1.15 11.29 8.16
CA TYR A 351 1.97 12.39 7.65
C TYR A 351 2.55 13.29 8.75
N ALA A 352 1.78 13.54 9.81
CA ALA A 352 2.22 14.41 10.94
C ALA A 352 3.47 13.87 11.66
N HIS A 353 3.75 12.58 11.51
CA HIS A 353 4.95 11.93 12.06
C HIS A 353 6.15 11.91 11.09
N TRP A 354 6.01 12.40 9.86
CA TRP A 354 7.10 12.44 8.88
C TRP A 354 7.99 13.67 9.10
N LYS A 355 8.70 13.68 10.22
CA LYS A 355 9.53 14.81 10.61
C LYS A 355 10.49 15.27 9.51
N MET A 356 11.08 14.33 8.76
CA MET A 356 11.98 14.65 7.65
C MET A 356 11.29 15.41 6.51
N ILE A 357 9.98 15.25 6.30
CA ILE A 357 9.21 16.02 5.33
C ILE A 357 8.81 17.38 5.93
N MET A 358 8.32 17.37 7.17
CA MET A 358 7.93 18.61 7.88
C MET A 358 9.10 19.61 7.92
N ASP A 359 10.29 19.14 8.23
CA ASP A 359 11.51 19.94 8.33
C ASP A 359 12.26 20.09 6.97
N LYS A 360 11.74 19.49 5.87
CA LYS A 360 12.38 19.48 4.55
C LYS A 360 13.83 18.98 4.59
N VAL A 361 14.09 17.94 5.39
CA VAL A 361 15.43 17.36 5.52
C VAL A 361 15.81 16.63 4.23
N THR A 362 16.99 16.91 3.72
CA THR A 362 17.52 16.31 2.48
C THR A 362 18.90 15.70 2.71
N ALA A 363 19.31 14.81 1.80
CA ALA A 363 20.60 14.11 1.91
C ALA A 363 21.81 15.03 1.80
N THR A 364 21.63 16.23 1.22
CA THR A 364 22.69 17.23 1.04
C THR A 364 22.24 18.60 1.49
N PRO A 365 23.16 19.50 1.88
CA PRO A 365 22.81 20.82 2.40
C PRO A 365 22.16 21.76 1.37
N GLU A 366 22.27 21.46 0.08
CA GLU A 366 21.64 22.23 -1.00
C GLU A 366 20.11 22.17 -0.98
N GLY A 367 19.53 21.19 -0.28
CA GLY A 367 18.09 21.15 0.00
C GLY A 367 17.20 20.73 -1.18
N CYS A 368 17.75 20.10 -2.24
CA CYS A 368 16.92 19.54 -3.33
C CYS A 368 16.06 18.36 -2.85
N PRO A 369 14.78 18.25 -3.29
CA PRO A 369 14.15 19.00 -4.38
C PRO A 369 13.54 20.36 -3.98
N TYR A 370 13.42 20.68 -2.70
CA TYR A 370 12.67 21.86 -2.21
C TYR A 370 13.26 23.20 -2.64
N THR A 371 14.59 23.28 -2.80
CA THR A 371 15.34 24.47 -3.21
C THR A 371 15.69 24.47 -4.69
N CYS A 372 15.28 23.41 -5.45
CA CYS A 372 15.57 23.30 -6.85
C CYS A 372 15.01 24.49 -7.64
N ARG A 373 15.86 25.15 -8.48
CA ARG A 373 15.45 26.32 -9.26
C ARG A 373 14.24 26.05 -10.17
N PHE A 374 14.12 24.85 -10.73
CA PHE A 374 12.96 24.45 -11.53
C PHE A 374 11.65 24.46 -10.75
N TYR A 375 11.71 24.37 -9.41
CA TYR A 375 10.57 24.51 -8.53
C TYR A 375 10.37 25.97 -8.11
N THR A 376 11.39 26.62 -7.58
CA THR A 376 11.31 27.97 -7.00
C THR A 376 11.05 29.05 -8.04
N GLU A 377 11.67 28.98 -9.24
CA GLU A 377 11.44 29.90 -10.34
C GLU A 377 10.02 29.80 -10.93
N ARG A 378 9.35 28.66 -10.75
CA ARG A 378 7.93 28.46 -11.10
C ARG A 378 6.98 28.87 -9.94
N GLY A 379 7.48 29.61 -8.95
CA GLY A 379 6.71 30.07 -7.78
C GLY A 379 6.42 28.96 -6.75
N GLY A 380 7.16 27.87 -6.80
CA GLY A 380 7.04 26.77 -5.84
C GLY A 380 7.59 27.17 -4.45
N ASN A 381 6.81 26.91 -3.41
CA ASN A 381 7.19 27.13 -2.01
C ASN A 381 6.46 26.14 -1.12
N ALA A 382 6.95 24.90 -1.06
CA ALA A 382 6.34 23.86 -0.24
C ALA A 382 6.40 24.24 1.25
N GLN A 383 5.24 24.20 1.90
CA GLN A 383 5.10 24.42 3.33
C GLN A 383 4.41 23.19 3.94
N TYR A 384 4.95 22.72 5.05
CA TYR A 384 4.42 21.59 5.79
C TYR A 384 4.22 21.96 7.24
N SER A 385 3.14 21.45 7.83
CA SER A 385 2.92 21.49 9.28
C SER A 385 2.23 20.20 9.75
N PRO A 386 2.44 19.78 11.00
CA PRO A 386 1.82 18.55 11.53
C PRO A 386 0.29 18.59 11.55
N ASP A 387 -0.32 19.75 11.44
CA ASP A 387 -1.77 20.00 11.50
C ASP A 387 -2.39 20.37 10.14
N MET A 388 -1.65 20.25 9.04
CA MET A 388 -2.10 20.69 7.71
C MET A 388 -3.24 19.87 7.11
N CYS A 389 -3.52 18.66 7.62
CA CYS A 389 -4.61 17.81 7.23
C CYS A 389 -5.46 17.41 8.45
N PRO A 390 -6.25 18.36 9.01
CA PRO A 390 -6.99 18.15 10.26
C PRO A 390 -8.08 17.08 10.15
N GLN A 391 -8.73 16.92 9.00
CA GLN A 391 -9.73 15.87 8.76
C GLN A 391 -9.10 14.48 8.87
N THR A 392 -7.92 14.30 8.29
CA THR A 392 -7.14 13.04 8.37
C THR A 392 -6.83 12.70 9.83
N LEU A 393 -6.36 13.68 10.60
CA LEU A 393 -6.00 13.47 12.01
C LEU A 393 -7.24 13.17 12.87
N ASP A 394 -8.38 13.83 12.60
CA ASP A 394 -9.64 13.56 13.29
C ASP A 394 -10.07 12.11 13.07
N TYR A 395 -10.19 11.65 11.82
CA TYR A 395 -10.57 10.26 11.54
C TYR A 395 -9.61 9.25 12.17
N LEU A 396 -8.30 9.47 12.08
CA LEU A 396 -7.31 8.55 12.64
C LEU A 396 -7.34 8.52 14.17
N SER A 397 -7.59 9.66 14.83
CA SER A 397 -7.68 9.73 16.29
C SER A 397 -8.88 8.98 16.85
N ARG A 398 -9.93 8.83 16.05
CA ARG A 398 -11.19 8.17 16.44
C ARG A 398 -11.34 6.77 15.87
N SER A 399 -10.33 6.21 15.22
CA SER A 399 -10.40 4.91 14.55
C SER A 399 -9.83 3.76 15.39
N ILE A 400 -10.57 2.66 15.46
CA ILE A 400 -10.12 1.35 15.95
C ILE A 400 -9.81 0.46 14.75
N HIS A 401 -8.64 -0.15 14.76
CA HIS A 401 -8.15 -1.04 13.71
C HIS A 401 -8.02 -2.47 14.25
N LEU A 402 -8.72 -3.40 13.64
CA LEU A 402 -8.63 -4.83 13.91
C LEU A 402 -8.05 -5.53 12.69
N ASP A 403 -6.86 -6.10 12.81
CA ASP A 403 -6.24 -6.88 11.75
C ASP A 403 -6.97 -8.23 11.57
N ILE A 404 -7.08 -8.68 10.32
CA ILE A 404 -7.79 -9.90 9.92
C ILE A 404 -6.81 -10.87 9.24
N PRO A 405 -5.92 -11.52 9.99
CA PRO A 405 -5.04 -12.53 9.41
C PRO A 405 -5.84 -13.74 8.92
N PRO A 406 -5.50 -14.29 7.74
CA PRO A 406 -6.23 -15.42 7.16
C PRO A 406 -6.14 -16.71 8.02
N GLN A 407 -5.18 -16.80 8.93
CA GLN A 407 -4.99 -17.94 9.82
C GLN A 407 -5.91 -17.91 11.06
N MET A 408 -6.71 -16.85 11.29
CA MET A 408 -7.74 -16.85 12.36
C MET A 408 -8.68 -18.04 12.16
N THR A 409 -9.06 -18.67 13.28
CA THR A 409 -10.16 -19.64 13.30
C THR A 409 -11.51 -18.93 13.37
N ASP A 410 -12.60 -19.65 13.15
CA ASP A 410 -13.95 -19.13 13.36
C ASP A 410 -14.18 -18.74 14.82
N GLU A 411 -13.63 -19.51 15.76
CA GLU A 411 -13.65 -19.22 17.20
C GLU A 411 -12.91 -17.90 17.51
N ASP A 412 -11.73 -17.65 16.89
CA ASP A 412 -11.02 -16.38 17.04
C ASP A 412 -11.88 -15.19 16.60
N CYS A 413 -12.63 -15.34 15.51
CA CYS A 413 -13.54 -14.31 15.00
C CYS A 413 -14.69 -14.06 15.99
N ASP A 414 -15.31 -15.13 16.51
CA ASP A 414 -16.43 -15.04 17.45
C ASP A 414 -16.00 -14.42 18.79
N LEU A 415 -14.84 -14.83 19.32
CA LEU A 415 -14.26 -14.25 20.53
C LEU A 415 -13.86 -12.77 20.31
N THR A 416 -13.35 -12.43 19.13
CA THR A 416 -13.06 -11.02 18.77
C THR A 416 -14.35 -10.19 18.81
N ALA A 417 -15.42 -10.67 18.20
CA ALA A 417 -16.71 -9.99 18.20
C ALA A 417 -17.30 -9.89 19.63
N ALA A 418 -17.21 -10.94 20.42
CA ALA A 418 -17.67 -10.95 21.81
C ALA A 418 -16.91 -9.94 22.67
N ALA A 419 -15.58 -9.82 22.49
CA ALA A 419 -14.77 -8.81 23.17
C ALA A 419 -15.20 -7.39 22.81
N VAL A 420 -15.41 -7.11 21.51
CA VAL A 420 -15.93 -5.80 21.06
C VAL A 420 -17.28 -5.49 21.72
N ARG A 421 -18.21 -6.46 21.75
CA ARG A 421 -19.52 -6.28 22.39
C ARG A 421 -19.43 -6.02 23.88
N LYS A 422 -18.56 -6.77 24.59
CA LYS A 422 -18.35 -6.59 26.05
C LYS A 422 -17.81 -5.20 26.35
N VAL A 423 -16.78 -4.75 25.59
CA VAL A 423 -16.19 -3.41 25.77
C VAL A 423 -17.20 -2.32 25.41
N ALA A 424 -17.93 -2.47 24.31
CA ALA A 424 -18.94 -1.52 23.88
C ALA A 424 -20.05 -1.35 24.93
N LYS A 425 -20.56 -2.45 25.48
CA LYS A 425 -21.59 -2.41 26.55
C LYS A 425 -21.15 -1.63 27.78
N ALA A 426 -19.85 -1.62 28.07
CA ALA A 426 -19.31 -0.93 29.25
C ALA A 426 -18.93 0.53 29.00
N LEU A 427 -18.62 0.91 27.74
CA LEU A 427 -18.05 2.21 27.41
C LEU A 427 -18.91 3.08 26.50
N LEU A 428 -19.84 2.49 25.73
CA LEU A 428 -20.80 3.19 24.86
C LEU A 428 -22.19 3.21 25.48
#